data_0cf9a8eb81b646589dec18f88d05000b
#
_entry.id   0cf9a8eb81b646589dec18f88d05000b
#
_cell.length_a   1.000
_cell.length_b   1.000
_cell.length_c   1.000
_cell.angle_alpha   90.00
_cell.angle_beta   90.00
_cell.angle_gamma   90.00
#
_symmetry.space_group_name_H-M   'P 1'
#
loop_
_entity.id
_entity.type
_entity.pdbx_description
1 polymer ?
#
loop_
_entity_poly.entity_id
_entity_poly.type
_entity_poly.pdbx_seq_one_letter_code
_entity_poly.pdbx_strand_id
1 'polypeptide(L)'
;AMAGTFFAVSMGVANGRPLFRSLLTPVCAPELMKGPNAIKTPQDLKKHKLLYVYTAEEDWQLWFEAAGVKGLKLSDRLAVDSYILAQEAALEGRGVAMTIGPFATEEIKSGRLVQPFPLLVPHRHQWQFACNGEHRMKPKIKRFEDWLVKQIAADPTLEPYREKGKAK
;
A
#
# COMPACT_ATOMS: atom_id res chain seq x y z
N ALA A 1 -34.53 12.58 -11.36
CA ALA A 1 -33.48 11.93 -10.57
C ALA A 1 -32.17 12.08 -11.32
N MET A 2 -31.22 12.87 -10.81
CA MET A 2 -29.87 12.97 -11.36
C MET A 2 -29.14 11.68 -10.98
N ALA A 3 -29.06 10.72 -11.89
CA ALA A 3 -28.20 9.58 -11.75
C ALA A 3 -26.74 10.04 -11.89
N GLY A 4 -26.06 10.28 -10.78
CA GLY A 4 -24.65 10.58 -10.77
C GLY A 4 -23.86 9.42 -11.38
N THR A 5 -22.96 9.70 -12.32
CA THR A 5 -22.05 8.70 -12.83
C THR A 5 -20.96 8.51 -11.79
N PHE A 6 -20.99 7.41 -11.05
CA PHE A 6 -19.96 7.04 -10.09
C PHE A 6 -18.90 6.21 -10.79
N PHE A 7 -17.68 6.65 -10.73
CA PHE A 7 -16.48 5.86 -10.97
C PHE A 7 -15.54 6.01 -9.78
N ALA A 8 -14.72 5.02 -9.55
CA ALA A 8 -13.75 5.03 -8.46
C ALA A 8 -12.45 4.33 -8.88
N VAL A 9 -11.36 4.78 -8.31
CA VAL A 9 -10.13 3.99 -8.22
C VAL A 9 -10.15 3.33 -6.85
N SER A 10 -10.27 2.01 -6.81
CA SER A 10 -10.47 1.25 -5.58
C SER A 10 -9.79 -0.11 -5.65
N MET A 11 -9.65 -0.76 -4.50
CA MET A 11 -9.16 -2.13 -4.40
C MET A 11 -10.31 -3.11 -4.17
N GLY A 12 -10.14 -4.36 -4.67
CA GLY A 12 -11.04 -5.46 -4.35
C GLY A 12 -12.45 -5.36 -4.93
N VAL A 13 -12.65 -4.57 -5.99
CA VAL A 13 -13.95 -4.44 -6.64
C VAL A 13 -14.14 -5.52 -7.70
N ALA A 14 -15.34 -6.08 -7.79
CA ALA A 14 -15.69 -7.01 -8.84
C ALA A 14 -15.76 -6.29 -10.22
N ASN A 15 -15.18 -6.90 -11.25
CA ASN A 15 -15.24 -6.41 -12.63
C ASN A 15 -14.61 -5.03 -12.91
N GLY A 16 -13.70 -4.57 -12.04
CA GLY A 16 -12.87 -3.38 -12.29
C GLY A 16 -11.80 -3.68 -13.37
N ARG A 17 -11.36 -2.63 -14.08
CA ARG A 17 -10.17 -2.73 -14.93
C ARG A 17 -8.92 -2.63 -14.05
N PRO A 18 -8.02 -3.63 -14.05
CA PRO A 18 -6.76 -3.56 -13.33
C PRO A 18 -5.94 -2.35 -13.77
N LEU A 19 -5.34 -1.65 -12.81
CA LEU A 19 -4.47 -0.51 -13.05
C LEU A 19 -3.02 -0.84 -12.67
N PHE A 20 -2.80 -1.24 -11.42
CA PHE A 20 -1.49 -1.64 -10.90
C PHE A 20 -1.65 -2.47 -9.63
N ARG A 21 -0.59 -3.19 -9.26
CA ARG A 21 -0.57 -4.05 -8.08
C ARG A 21 -0.46 -3.22 -6.80
N SER A 22 -1.04 -3.72 -5.72
CA SER A 22 -0.76 -3.25 -4.38
C SER A 22 0.37 -4.06 -3.78
N LEU A 23 1.38 -3.41 -3.24
CA LEU A 23 2.52 -4.05 -2.59
C LEU A 23 2.63 -3.54 -1.14
N LEU A 24 2.70 -4.47 -0.21
CA LEU A 24 2.87 -4.20 1.21
C LEU A 24 4.34 -3.96 1.54
N THR A 25 4.60 -2.93 2.34
CA THR A 25 5.92 -2.69 2.91
C THR A 25 5.80 -1.93 4.25
N PRO A 26 6.62 -2.28 5.25
CA PRO A 26 6.76 -1.48 6.45
C PRO A 26 7.44 -0.15 6.15
N VAL A 27 6.98 0.91 6.81
CA VAL A 27 7.64 2.23 6.81
C VAL A 27 7.69 2.80 8.22
N CYS A 28 8.71 3.58 8.52
CA CYS A 28 8.86 4.23 9.81
C CYS A 28 9.66 5.54 9.70
N ALA A 29 9.62 6.35 10.74
CA ALA A 29 10.50 7.50 10.87
C ALA A 29 11.98 7.06 10.94
N PRO A 30 12.93 7.84 10.35
CA PRO A 30 14.36 7.49 10.31
C PRO A 30 14.99 7.26 11.69
N GLU A 31 14.43 7.85 12.74
CA GLU A 31 14.89 7.73 14.13
C GLU A 31 14.81 6.28 14.62
N LEU A 32 13.83 5.50 14.16
CA LEU A 32 13.67 4.10 14.55
C LEU A 32 14.74 3.18 13.95
N MET A 33 15.51 3.69 12.98
CA MET A 33 16.68 2.99 12.42
C MET A 33 17.95 3.19 13.27
N LYS A 34 17.87 3.94 14.36
CA LYS A 34 19.02 4.35 15.20
C LYS A 34 18.84 3.95 16.66
N GLY A 35 19.93 3.99 17.41
CA GLY A 35 19.91 3.75 18.85
C GLY A 35 19.84 2.26 19.25
N PRO A 36 19.60 1.98 20.55
CA PRO A 36 19.67 0.62 21.11
C PRO A 36 18.56 -0.31 20.59
N ASN A 37 17.43 0.25 20.19
CA ASN A 37 16.30 -0.51 19.63
C ASN A 37 16.18 -0.37 18.11
N ALA A 38 17.27 0.00 17.41
CA ALA A 38 17.27 0.17 15.97
C ALA A 38 16.71 -1.05 15.22
N ILE A 39 15.89 -0.78 14.22
CA ILE A 39 15.37 -1.81 13.32
C ILE A 39 16.47 -2.21 12.34
N LYS A 40 17.02 -3.42 12.51
CA LYS A 40 18.07 -4.00 11.65
C LYS A 40 17.60 -5.25 10.92
N THR A 41 16.72 -6.01 11.57
CA THR A 41 16.15 -7.25 11.04
C THR A 41 14.63 -7.24 11.20
N PRO A 42 13.89 -8.03 10.42
CA PRO A 42 12.43 -8.16 10.58
C PRO A 42 12.01 -8.55 12.00
N GLN A 43 12.84 -9.30 12.74
CA GLN A 43 12.58 -9.69 14.12
C GLN A 43 12.61 -8.50 15.10
N ASP A 44 13.31 -7.42 14.77
CA ASP A 44 13.37 -6.23 15.63
C ASP A 44 12.04 -5.48 15.68
N LEU A 45 11.16 -5.71 14.70
CA LEU A 45 9.82 -5.11 14.68
C LEU A 45 9.00 -5.41 15.94
N LYS A 46 9.28 -6.54 16.63
CA LYS A 46 8.66 -6.87 17.92
C LYS A 46 8.93 -5.87 19.06
N LYS A 47 9.97 -5.04 18.91
CA LYS A 47 10.38 -4.02 19.88
C LYS A 47 9.65 -2.69 19.65
N HIS A 48 8.86 -2.59 18.62
CA HIS A 48 8.18 -1.37 18.19
C HIS A 48 6.68 -1.57 18.10
N LYS A 49 5.95 -0.47 18.27
CA LYS A 49 4.51 -0.46 18.02
C LYS A 49 4.24 -0.63 16.54
N LEU A 50 3.39 -1.59 16.19
CA LEU A 50 2.97 -1.83 14.82
C LEU A 50 1.61 -1.17 14.56
N LEU A 51 1.60 -0.30 13.56
CA LEU A 51 0.41 0.42 13.12
C LEU A 51 -0.23 -0.34 11.97
N TYR A 52 -1.52 -0.63 12.08
CA TYR A 52 -2.24 -1.41 11.08
C TYR A 52 -3.65 -0.87 10.87
N VAL A 53 -4.18 -1.11 9.68
CA VAL A 53 -5.57 -0.77 9.37
C VAL A 53 -6.47 -1.89 9.91
N TYR A 54 -7.50 -1.56 10.69
CA TYR A 54 -8.34 -2.57 11.36
C TYR A 54 -9.08 -3.50 10.38
N THR A 55 -9.31 -3.05 9.13
CA THR A 55 -9.91 -3.87 8.06
C THR A 55 -8.90 -4.70 7.26
N ALA A 56 -7.60 -4.61 7.59
CA ALA A 56 -6.48 -5.26 6.92
C ALA A 56 -5.45 -5.77 7.93
N GLU A 57 -5.92 -6.39 9.00
CA GLU A 57 -5.08 -6.89 10.09
C GLU A 57 -4.10 -7.96 9.63
N GLU A 58 -4.47 -8.71 8.61
CA GLU A 58 -3.65 -9.77 8.02
C GLU A 58 -2.43 -9.29 7.24
N ASP A 59 -2.33 -8.00 6.89
CA ASP A 59 -1.21 -7.47 6.09
C ASP A 59 0.14 -7.67 6.75
N TRP A 60 0.21 -7.47 8.06
CA TRP A 60 1.41 -7.73 8.84
C TRP A 60 1.79 -9.21 8.82
N GLN A 61 0.81 -10.10 8.92
CA GLN A 61 1.05 -11.54 8.86
C GLN A 61 1.58 -11.95 7.49
N LEU A 62 0.95 -11.48 6.41
CA LEU A 62 1.41 -11.73 5.05
C LEU A 62 2.86 -11.29 4.84
N TRP A 63 3.19 -10.09 5.35
CA TRP A 63 4.54 -9.57 5.23
C TRP A 63 5.56 -10.39 6.06
N PHE A 64 5.23 -10.75 7.31
CA PHE A 64 6.11 -11.58 8.14
C PHE A 64 6.34 -12.96 7.55
N GLU A 65 5.33 -13.60 7.01
CA GLU A 65 5.45 -14.88 6.31
C GLU A 65 6.43 -14.77 5.14
N ALA A 66 6.30 -13.74 4.31
CA ALA A 66 7.22 -13.48 3.20
C ALA A 66 8.64 -13.12 3.66
N ALA A 67 8.79 -12.47 4.81
CA ALA A 67 10.06 -12.16 5.44
C ALA A 67 10.71 -13.37 6.16
N GLY A 68 10.05 -14.54 6.20
CA GLY A 68 10.53 -15.72 6.88
C GLY A 68 10.47 -15.64 8.41
N VAL A 69 9.71 -14.71 8.97
CA VAL A 69 9.56 -14.52 10.42
C VAL A 69 8.40 -15.35 10.92
N LYS A 70 8.69 -16.33 11.79
CA LYS A 70 7.66 -17.21 12.37
C LYS A 70 7.47 -16.87 13.86
N GLY A 71 6.24 -17.08 14.34
CA GLY A 71 5.93 -17.04 15.77
C GLY A 71 6.03 -15.66 16.43
N LEU A 72 6.01 -14.58 15.65
CA LEU A 72 6.05 -13.23 16.20
C LEU A 72 4.71 -12.93 16.88
N LYS A 73 4.72 -12.88 18.21
CA LYS A 73 3.59 -12.34 18.96
C LYS A 73 3.68 -10.81 18.92
N LEU A 74 2.74 -10.20 18.24
CA LEU A 74 2.62 -8.75 18.13
C LEU A 74 1.89 -8.24 19.39
N SER A 75 2.67 -7.90 20.42
CA SER A 75 2.12 -7.47 21.72
C SER A 75 1.75 -5.98 21.73
N ASP A 76 2.44 -5.15 20.97
CA ASP A 76 2.19 -3.71 20.90
C ASP A 76 1.70 -3.31 19.49
N ARG A 77 0.37 -3.21 19.35
CA ARG A 77 -0.29 -2.88 18.09
C ARG A 77 -1.27 -1.73 18.28
N LEU A 78 -1.36 -0.86 17.30
CA LEU A 78 -2.35 0.21 17.23
C LEU A 78 -3.15 0.09 15.93
N ALA A 79 -4.45 -0.09 16.08
CA ALA A 79 -5.40 -0.06 14.97
C ALA A 79 -5.72 1.38 14.59
N VAL A 80 -5.78 1.64 13.29
CA VAL A 80 -6.20 2.92 12.70
C VAL A 80 -7.17 2.67 11.55
N ASP A 81 -7.87 3.72 11.12
CA ASP A 81 -8.95 3.60 10.13
C ASP A 81 -8.44 3.51 8.68
N SER A 82 -7.21 3.94 8.41
CA SER A 82 -6.68 3.96 7.05
C SER A 82 -5.15 3.86 7.01
N TYR A 83 -4.61 3.46 5.86
CA TYR A 83 -3.16 3.48 5.62
C TYR A 83 -2.56 4.88 5.69
N ILE A 84 -3.32 5.92 5.36
CA ILE A 84 -2.87 7.31 5.47
C ILE A 84 -2.66 7.67 6.94
N LEU A 85 -3.61 7.34 7.82
CA LEU A 85 -3.46 7.58 9.26
C LEU A 85 -2.31 6.77 9.87
N ALA A 86 -2.12 5.52 9.43
CA ALA A 86 -0.96 4.73 9.85
C ALA A 86 0.36 5.40 9.45
N GLN A 87 0.41 5.92 8.23
CA GLN A 87 1.58 6.61 7.70
C GLN A 87 1.86 7.93 8.44
N GLU A 88 0.84 8.73 8.74
CA GLU A 88 0.97 9.96 9.53
C GLU A 88 1.48 9.66 10.94
N ALA A 89 0.95 8.63 11.60
CA ALA A 89 1.44 8.19 12.90
C ALA A 89 2.91 7.72 12.84
N ALA A 90 3.33 7.08 11.73
CA ALA A 90 4.72 6.69 11.53
C ALA A 90 5.63 7.90 11.30
N LEU A 91 5.17 8.94 10.59
CA LEU A 91 5.87 10.22 10.42
C LEU A 91 6.14 10.91 11.76
N GLU A 92 5.19 10.80 12.69
CA GLU A 92 5.36 11.30 14.09
C GLU A 92 6.21 10.40 14.98
N GLY A 93 6.81 9.33 14.44
CA GLY A 93 7.63 8.39 15.22
C GLY A 93 6.83 7.49 16.17
N ARG A 94 5.51 7.37 16.01
CA ARG A 94 4.63 6.59 16.91
C ARG A 94 4.81 5.08 16.76
N GLY A 95 5.50 4.63 15.69
CA GLY A 95 5.73 3.22 15.43
C GLY A 95 6.07 2.93 13.98
N VAL A 96 5.93 1.67 13.59
CA VAL A 96 6.13 1.19 12.23
C VAL A 96 4.79 0.94 11.60
N ALA A 97 4.50 1.60 10.47
CA ALA A 97 3.26 1.42 9.73
C ALA A 97 3.42 0.37 8.63
N MET A 98 2.41 -0.49 8.47
CA MET A 98 2.22 -1.19 7.21
C MET A 98 1.61 -0.21 6.21
N THR A 99 2.24 -0.04 5.06
CA THR A 99 1.69 0.75 3.96
C THR A 99 1.53 -0.10 2.71
N ILE A 100 0.67 0.37 1.81
CA ILE A 100 0.53 -0.19 0.47
C ILE A 100 1.02 0.83 -0.56
N GLY A 101 1.88 0.37 -1.48
CA GLY A 101 2.36 1.28 -2.51
C GLY A 101 1.25 1.70 -3.48
N PRO A 102 1.32 2.95 -3.99
CA PRO A 102 2.46 3.88 -3.88
C PRO A 102 2.34 4.95 -2.78
N PHE A 103 1.47 4.81 -1.77
CA PHE A 103 1.12 5.88 -0.83
C PHE A 103 2.28 6.56 -0.11
N ALA A 104 3.33 5.81 0.26
CA ALA A 104 4.48 6.37 0.98
C ALA A 104 5.62 6.84 0.06
N THR A 105 5.45 6.87 -1.25
CA THR A 105 6.53 7.13 -2.20
C THR A 105 7.20 8.49 -1.99
N GLU A 106 6.42 9.55 -1.80
CA GLU A 106 6.95 10.91 -1.62
C GLU A 106 7.63 11.08 -0.26
N GLU A 107 7.09 10.43 0.79
CA GLU A 107 7.68 10.46 2.13
C GLU A 107 9.01 9.71 2.17
N ILE A 108 9.12 8.62 1.43
CA ILE A 108 10.37 7.86 1.30
C ILE A 108 11.39 8.65 0.47
N LYS A 109 11.00 9.25 -0.64
CA LYS A 109 11.88 10.08 -1.47
C LYS A 109 12.41 11.30 -0.73
N SER A 110 11.57 11.94 0.07
CA SER A 110 11.95 13.11 0.88
C SER A 110 12.78 12.73 2.13
N GLY A 111 12.89 11.45 2.45
CA GLY A 111 13.58 10.96 3.64
C GLY A 111 12.80 11.16 4.94
N ARG A 112 11.54 11.59 4.90
CA ARG A 112 10.68 11.72 6.08
C ARG A 112 10.25 10.36 6.62
N LEU A 113 10.10 9.38 5.74
CA LEU A 113 9.96 7.97 6.09
C LEU A 113 11.09 7.16 5.48
N VAL A 114 11.39 6.05 6.10
CA VAL A 114 12.29 5.03 5.56
C VAL A 114 11.56 3.70 5.44
N GLN A 115 11.92 2.95 4.41
CA GLN A 115 11.53 1.56 4.25
C GLN A 115 12.67 0.70 4.84
N PRO A 116 12.49 0.11 6.03
CA PRO A 116 13.58 -0.59 6.72
C PRO A 116 14.05 -1.85 6.00
N PHE A 117 13.22 -2.40 5.12
CA PHE A 117 13.52 -3.65 4.40
C PHE A 117 13.15 -3.51 2.92
N PRO A 118 14.00 -4.01 1.99
CA PRO A 118 13.73 -3.94 0.55
C PRO A 118 12.69 -4.98 0.07
N LEU A 119 11.89 -5.52 0.99
CA LEU A 119 10.90 -6.54 0.72
C LEU A 119 9.53 -5.90 0.44
N LEU A 120 9.06 -6.07 -0.79
CA LEU A 120 7.73 -5.70 -1.24
C LEU A 120 6.88 -6.97 -1.39
N VAL A 121 5.79 -7.07 -0.65
CA VAL A 121 4.92 -8.26 -0.65
C VAL A 121 3.63 -7.96 -1.40
N PRO A 122 3.25 -8.77 -2.40
CA PRO A 122 1.98 -8.57 -3.08
C PRO A 122 0.79 -8.64 -2.11
N HIS A 123 -0.03 -7.60 -2.11
CA HIS A 123 -1.31 -7.64 -1.44
C HIS A 123 -2.31 -8.47 -2.26
N ARG A 124 -3.32 -9.05 -1.62
CA ARG A 124 -4.33 -9.89 -2.29
C ARG A 124 -5.20 -9.12 -3.29
N HIS A 125 -5.35 -7.83 -3.10
CA HIS A 125 -6.11 -6.94 -3.97
C HIS A 125 -5.18 -6.03 -4.76
N GLN A 126 -5.59 -5.67 -5.96
CA GLN A 126 -4.91 -4.70 -6.81
C GLN A 126 -5.78 -3.46 -7.01
N TRP A 127 -5.16 -2.37 -7.39
CA TRP A 127 -5.86 -1.16 -7.75
C TRP A 127 -6.59 -1.33 -9.08
N GLN A 128 -7.84 -0.90 -9.11
CA GLN A 128 -8.73 -1.09 -10.25
C GLN A 128 -9.52 0.19 -10.51
N PHE A 129 -9.77 0.45 -11.79
CA PHE A 129 -10.78 1.42 -12.19
C PHE A 129 -12.13 0.72 -12.22
N ALA A 130 -13.04 1.16 -11.37
CA ALA A 130 -14.40 0.64 -11.26
C ALA A 130 -15.40 1.68 -11.76
N CYS A 131 -16.38 1.22 -12.51
CA CYS A 131 -17.49 2.03 -12.97
C CYS A 131 -18.75 1.15 -13.03
N ASN A 132 -19.91 1.73 -12.75
CA ASN A 132 -21.18 1.01 -12.95
C ASN A 132 -21.29 0.55 -14.41
N GLY A 133 -21.70 -0.73 -14.61
CA GLY A 133 -21.70 -1.39 -15.91
C GLY A 133 -22.42 -0.63 -17.01
N GLU A 134 -23.57 -0.01 -16.70
CA GLU A 134 -24.35 0.81 -17.66
C GLU A 134 -23.58 2.08 -18.09
N HIS A 135 -22.69 2.59 -17.27
CA HIS A 135 -21.94 3.82 -17.56
C HIS A 135 -20.60 3.56 -18.24
N ARG A 136 -20.07 2.35 -18.15
CA ARG A 136 -18.75 2.00 -18.70
C ARG A 136 -18.63 2.26 -20.20
N MET A 137 -19.72 2.09 -20.93
CA MET A 137 -19.76 2.32 -22.39
C MET A 137 -19.90 3.80 -22.79
N LYS A 138 -20.12 4.71 -21.84
CA LYS A 138 -20.24 6.14 -22.16
C LYS A 138 -18.89 6.69 -22.64
N PRO A 139 -18.84 7.41 -23.77
CA PRO A 139 -17.60 7.90 -24.35
C PRO A 139 -16.72 8.72 -23.39
N LYS A 140 -17.33 9.51 -22.52
CA LYS A 140 -16.62 10.30 -21.51
C LYS A 140 -15.88 9.45 -20.49
N ILE A 141 -16.48 8.32 -20.06
CA ILE A 141 -15.87 7.39 -19.09
C ILE A 141 -14.72 6.65 -19.76
N LYS A 142 -14.91 6.17 -20.97
CA LYS A 142 -13.85 5.51 -21.74
C LYS A 142 -12.65 6.44 -21.98
N ARG A 143 -12.88 7.69 -22.37
CA ARG A 143 -11.80 8.69 -22.53
C ARG A 143 -11.02 8.92 -21.25
N PHE A 144 -11.72 9.03 -20.11
CA PHE A 144 -11.08 9.19 -18.81
C PHE A 144 -10.28 7.94 -18.43
N GLU A 145 -10.83 6.75 -18.60
CA GLU A 145 -10.15 5.48 -18.34
C GLU A 145 -8.88 5.35 -19.17
N ASP A 146 -8.95 5.64 -20.47
CA ASP A 146 -7.81 5.58 -21.39
C ASP A 146 -6.73 6.63 -21.02
N TRP A 147 -7.15 7.82 -20.64
CA TRP A 147 -6.23 8.85 -20.12
C TRP A 147 -5.55 8.40 -18.84
N LEU A 148 -6.31 7.89 -17.86
CA LEU A 148 -5.78 7.41 -16.58
C LEU A 148 -4.75 6.30 -16.77
N VAL A 149 -5.05 5.32 -17.62
CA VAL A 149 -4.11 4.22 -17.94
C VAL A 149 -2.82 4.76 -18.56
N LYS A 150 -2.92 5.74 -19.46
CA LYS A 150 -1.73 6.40 -20.03
C LYS A 150 -0.89 7.13 -18.99
N GLN A 151 -1.55 7.86 -18.05
CA GLN A 151 -0.84 8.54 -16.96
C GLN A 151 -0.12 7.54 -16.06
N ILE A 152 -0.80 6.45 -15.65
CA ILE A 152 -0.21 5.38 -14.84
C ILE A 152 0.97 4.72 -15.56
N ALA A 153 0.85 4.48 -16.86
CA ALA A 153 1.93 3.88 -17.65
C ALA A 153 3.15 4.81 -17.81
N ALA A 154 2.93 6.13 -17.78
CA ALA A 154 3.98 7.12 -17.91
C ALA A 154 4.65 7.48 -16.58
N ASP A 155 4.03 7.19 -15.44
CA ASP A 155 4.55 7.55 -14.12
C ASP A 155 5.67 6.60 -13.69
N PRO A 156 6.94 7.06 -13.59
CA PRO A 156 8.05 6.21 -13.17
C PRO A 156 7.94 5.74 -11.72
N THR A 157 7.17 6.42 -10.87
CA THR A 157 7.00 6.03 -9.47
C THR A 157 6.16 4.76 -9.33
N LEU A 158 5.38 4.44 -10.34
CA LEU A 158 4.54 3.24 -10.39
C LEU A 158 5.24 2.02 -11.02
N GLU A 159 6.50 2.16 -11.46
CA GLU A 159 7.26 1.06 -12.05
C GLU A 159 7.27 -0.23 -11.20
N PRO A 160 7.53 -0.19 -9.87
CA PRO A 160 7.53 -1.38 -9.03
C PRO A 160 6.17 -2.07 -8.94
N TYR A 161 5.10 -1.30 -9.17
CA TYR A 161 3.71 -1.73 -9.01
C TYR A 161 3.06 -2.23 -10.31
N ARG A 162 3.73 -2.10 -11.45
CA ARG A 162 3.23 -2.63 -12.73
C ARG A 162 3.21 -4.15 -12.71
N GLU A 163 2.23 -4.74 -13.40
CA GLU A 163 2.27 -6.18 -13.62
C GLU A 163 3.55 -6.53 -14.39
N LYS A 164 4.38 -7.39 -13.82
CA LYS A 164 5.45 -8.01 -14.60
C LYS A 164 4.74 -8.82 -15.66
N GLY A 165 4.84 -8.39 -16.90
CA GLY A 165 4.29 -9.13 -18.03
C GLY A 165 4.65 -10.60 -17.87
N LYS A 166 3.68 -11.50 -17.99
CA LYS A 166 3.96 -12.92 -18.10
C LYS A 166 4.91 -13.05 -19.29
N ALA A 167 6.18 -13.30 -19.01
CA ALA A 167 7.09 -13.76 -20.04
C ALA A 167 6.40 -15.00 -20.66
N LYS A 168 6.07 -14.90 -21.95
CA LYS A 168 5.57 -16.02 -22.74
C LYS A 168 6.67 -17.06 -22.87
#